data_a8d181db63ab69f1131f4e681735ca62
#
_entry.id   a8d181db63ab69f1131f4e681735ca62
#
_cell.length_a   1.000
_cell.length_b   1.000
_cell.length_c   1.000
_cell.angle_alpha   90.00
_cell.angle_beta   90.00
_cell.angle_gamma   90.00
#
_symmetry.space_group_name_H-M   'P 1'
#
loop_
_entity.id
_entity.type
_entity.pdbx_description
1 polymer ?
#
loop_
_entity_poly.entity_id
_entity_poly.type
_entity_poly.pdbx_seq_one_letter_code
_entity_poly.pdbx_strand_id
1 'polypeptide(L)'
;MKPISFGQLPAFTAVVLAGSALCMPAASAASMIVTDTEQQPITLEAGHPSLQKWRLAATPPHPEDNPPTAYRVELGKKLFFDPRLSGDGNMSCASCHSPLLGWSDGLSTGKGVKSMILDRASPTVFNTAYNNIQMWDGRKKSLEDQAMGPMEATVEMNMDTQKLFKWLNGNEGYRALFDQAYPGKPIDADSVSKAIASFERTVVSNSSPFDQWVEGKKDAMSADQIKGFALFIDPKKANCASCHAGPNFTDNSFHNLGLASFGKENPDLGRYAQRPVASLKGAFKTPTVREAANTAPYFHDGSARTLEELVDFYAKGGIVKTNLSKSMKELQLTKEESAQLVAFIHALSSPAKPFVLPVLPR
;
A
#
# COMPACT_ATOMS: atom_id res chain seq x y z
N MET A 1 -73.70 8.21 -54.71
CA MET A 1 -72.73 8.26 -53.66
C MET A 1 -73.40 8.83 -52.38
N LYS A 2 -73.64 7.99 -51.40
CA LYS A 2 -74.30 8.39 -50.13
C LYS A 2 -73.19 8.63 -49.05
N PRO A 3 -73.31 9.65 -48.21
CA PRO A 3 -72.37 9.90 -47.14
C PRO A 3 -72.63 8.94 -45.96
N ILE A 4 -71.55 8.47 -45.37
CA ILE A 4 -71.51 7.59 -44.17
C ILE A 4 -71.61 8.50 -42.94
N SER A 5 -72.58 8.19 -42.05
CA SER A 5 -72.79 8.83 -40.73
C SER A 5 -71.84 8.23 -39.70
N PHE A 6 -71.09 9.10 -38.99
CA PHE A 6 -70.29 8.71 -37.82
C PHE A 6 -71.15 8.72 -36.56
N GLY A 7 -71.26 7.56 -35.92
CA GLY A 7 -71.93 7.41 -34.64
C GLY A 7 -71.07 7.91 -33.48
N GLN A 8 -71.71 8.57 -32.51
CA GLN A 8 -71.13 9.07 -31.29
C GLN A 8 -70.74 7.89 -30.36
N LEU A 9 -69.49 7.92 -29.85
CA LEU A 9 -69.02 7.06 -28.78
C LEU A 9 -69.39 7.64 -27.39
N PRO A 10 -69.72 6.83 -26.38
CA PRO A 10 -70.04 7.33 -25.03
C PRO A 10 -68.80 7.73 -24.26
N ALA A 11 -68.94 8.79 -23.48
CA ALA A 11 -67.94 9.31 -22.57
C ALA A 11 -67.66 8.34 -21.41
N PHE A 12 -66.43 7.86 -21.28
CA PHE A 12 -65.97 7.12 -20.09
C PHE A 12 -65.52 8.13 -19.02
N THR A 13 -66.24 8.12 -17.90
CA THR A 13 -65.87 8.88 -16.69
C THR A 13 -64.70 8.15 -16.02
N ALA A 14 -63.50 8.77 -16.03
CA ALA A 14 -62.35 8.25 -15.32
C ALA A 14 -62.49 8.62 -13.84
N VAL A 15 -62.64 7.60 -12.99
CA VAL A 15 -62.53 7.75 -11.51
C VAL A 15 -61.04 7.75 -11.15
N VAL A 16 -60.56 8.92 -10.77
CA VAL A 16 -59.20 9.08 -10.20
C VAL A 16 -59.21 8.62 -8.74
N LEU A 17 -58.72 7.41 -8.46
CA LEU A 17 -58.41 6.99 -7.09
C LEU A 17 -57.10 7.62 -6.68
N ALA A 18 -57.19 8.66 -5.81
CA ALA A 18 -56.04 9.21 -5.10
C ALA A 18 -55.48 8.20 -4.11
N GLY A 19 -54.49 7.43 -4.57
CA GLY A 19 -53.71 6.58 -3.68
C GLY A 19 -52.79 7.41 -2.81
N SER A 20 -53.11 7.52 -1.51
CA SER A 20 -52.20 8.10 -0.50
C SER A 20 -51.03 7.15 -0.33
N ALA A 21 -49.88 7.49 -0.95
CA ALA A 21 -48.61 6.81 -0.67
C ALA A 21 -48.22 7.14 0.77
N LEU A 22 -48.43 6.19 1.69
CA LEU A 22 -47.80 6.23 3.00
C LEU A 22 -46.29 6.18 2.79
N CYS A 23 -45.62 7.32 2.97
CA CYS A 23 -44.17 7.39 3.06
C CYS A 23 -43.78 6.71 4.39
N MET A 24 -43.46 5.41 4.34
CA MET A 24 -42.83 4.73 5.48
C MET A 24 -41.49 5.39 5.71
N PRO A 25 -41.15 5.83 6.94
CA PRO A 25 -39.82 6.29 7.23
C PRO A 25 -38.86 5.12 6.98
N ALA A 26 -37.83 5.35 6.18
CA ALA A 26 -36.74 4.38 6.00
C ALA A 26 -36.24 4.03 7.42
N ALA A 27 -36.38 2.76 7.80
CA ALA A 27 -35.82 2.27 9.05
C ALA A 27 -34.33 2.61 9.04
N SER A 28 -33.89 3.48 9.93
CA SER A 28 -32.48 3.75 10.17
C SER A 28 -31.86 2.41 10.52
N ALA A 29 -31.07 1.86 9.61
CA ALA A 29 -30.27 0.67 9.92
C ALA A 29 -29.42 1.02 11.13
N ALA A 30 -29.60 0.27 12.22
CA ALA A 30 -28.81 0.47 13.44
C ALA A 30 -27.34 0.39 13.05
N SER A 31 -26.55 1.40 13.41
CA SER A 31 -25.13 1.42 13.12
C SER A 31 -24.45 0.23 13.81
N MET A 32 -23.68 -0.54 13.02
CA MET A 32 -22.95 -1.70 13.55
C MET A 32 -21.82 -1.19 14.45
N ILE A 33 -21.68 -1.78 15.65
CA ILE A 33 -20.57 -1.48 16.57
C ILE A 33 -19.72 -2.74 16.71
N VAL A 34 -18.40 -2.60 16.54
CA VAL A 34 -17.42 -3.67 16.72
C VAL A 34 -16.40 -3.23 17.74
N THR A 35 -16.02 -4.13 18.65
CA THR A 35 -14.91 -3.89 19.57
C THR A 35 -13.60 -4.27 18.86
N ASP A 36 -12.67 -3.33 18.76
CA ASP A 36 -11.41 -3.55 18.05
C ASP A 36 -10.33 -4.24 18.93
N THR A 37 -9.14 -4.40 18.38
CA THR A 37 -7.98 -5.02 19.03
C THR A 37 -7.50 -4.27 20.28
N GLU A 38 -7.81 -2.98 20.42
CA GLU A 38 -7.50 -2.15 21.58
C GLU A 38 -8.64 -2.11 22.60
N GLN A 39 -9.64 -2.97 22.42
CA GLN A 39 -10.87 -3.04 23.24
C GLN A 39 -11.72 -1.75 23.18
N GLN A 40 -11.63 -0.99 22.08
CA GLN A 40 -12.41 0.22 21.87
C GLN A 40 -13.62 -0.07 20.98
N PRO A 41 -14.80 0.50 21.29
CA PRO A 41 -15.96 0.40 20.43
C PRO A 41 -15.77 1.27 19.17
N ILE A 42 -15.87 0.65 17.99
CA ILE A 42 -15.85 1.32 16.69
C ILE A 42 -17.24 1.26 16.09
N THR A 43 -17.83 2.42 15.89
CA THR A 43 -19.13 2.55 15.21
C THR A 43 -18.88 2.61 13.71
N LEU A 44 -19.44 1.67 12.98
CA LEU A 44 -19.26 1.52 11.52
C LEU A 44 -20.28 2.39 10.77
N GLU A 45 -20.10 3.69 10.87
CA GLU A 45 -20.87 4.72 10.17
C GLU A 45 -19.93 5.75 9.56
N ALA A 46 -20.21 6.16 8.32
CA ALA A 46 -19.37 7.11 7.58
C ALA A 46 -19.14 8.40 8.39
N GLY A 47 -17.89 8.77 8.56
CA GLY A 47 -17.47 9.98 9.27
C GLY A 47 -17.57 9.89 10.80
N HIS A 48 -17.91 8.74 11.37
CA HIS A 48 -18.01 8.62 12.82
C HIS A 48 -16.66 8.88 13.52
N PRO A 49 -16.61 9.62 14.64
CA PRO A 49 -15.38 9.99 15.32
C PRO A 49 -14.46 8.81 15.69
N SER A 50 -15.01 7.62 16.00
CA SER A 50 -14.23 6.43 16.32
C SER A 50 -13.37 5.91 15.15
N LEU A 51 -13.65 6.34 13.91
CA LEU A 51 -12.89 5.98 12.72
C LEU A 51 -11.65 6.86 12.50
N GLN A 52 -11.53 8.00 13.20
CA GLN A 52 -10.45 8.97 12.96
C GLN A 52 -9.05 8.40 13.21
N LYS A 53 -8.90 7.39 14.05
CA LYS A 53 -7.61 6.70 14.27
C LYS A 53 -7.11 5.95 13.03
N TRP A 54 -7.96 5.72 12.02
CA TRP A 54 -7.63 5.09 10.74
C TRP A 54 -7.33 6.10 9.63
N ARG A 55 -7.51 7.41 9.93
CA ARG A 55 -7.28 8.47 8.95
C ARG A 55 -5.79 8.72 8.76
N LEU A 56 -5.31 8.55 7.52
CA LEU A 56 -3.93 8.84 7.18
C LEU A 56 -3.70 10.37 7.18
N ALA A 57 -2.60 10.81 7.76
CA ALA A 57 -2.22 12.22 7.70
C ALA A 57 -1.99 12.66 6.25
N ALA A 58 -2.48 13.84 5.87
CA ALA A 58 -2.37 14.33 4.49
C ALA A 58 -0.91 14.56 4.06
N THR A 59 -0.06 14.98 5.00
CA THR A 59 1.36 15.23 4.76
C THR A 59 2.19 14.17 5.47
N PRO A 60 3.03 13.41 4.75
CA PRO A 60 3.95 12.47 5.36
C PRO A 60 4.99 13.16 6.26
N PRO A 61 5.49 12.48 7.30
CA PRO A 61 6.56 12.99 8.12
C PRO A 61 7.86 13.11 7.30
N HIS A 62 8.69 14.07 7.67
CA HIS A 62 10.02 14.27 7.08
C HIS A 62 11.05 14.65 8.15
N PRO A 63 12.34 14.35 7.95
CA PRO A 63 13.40 14.83 8.82
C PRO A 63 13.54 16.36 8.77
N GLU A 64 13.99 16.97 9.85
CA GLU A 64 14.21 18.43 9.93
C GLU A 64 15.23 18.92 8.91
N ASP A 65 16.25 18.12 8.62
CA ASP A 65 17.33 18.41 7.66
C ASP A 65 16.97 18.08 6.20
N ASN A 66 15.78 17.48 5.97
CA ASN A 66 15.27 17.19 4.63
C ASN A 66 13.78 17.61 4.46
N PRO A 67 13.42 18.88 4.70
CA PRO A 67 12.06 19.34 4.43
C PRO A 67 11.73 19.26 2.94
N PRO A 68 10.50 18.86 2.57
CA PRO A 68 10.11 18.74 1.18
C PRO A 68 10.06 20.12 0.50
N THR A 69 10.72 20.22 -0.66
CA THR A 69 10.61 21.36 -1.57
C THR A 69 10.36 20.88 -2.99
N ALA A 70 9.77 21.72 -3.84
CA ALA A 70 9.53 21.35 -5.24
C ALA A 70 10.83 20.94 -5.95
N TYR A 71 11.93 21.62 -5.68
CA TYR A 71 13.24 21.31 -6.28
C TYR A 71 13.79 19.96 -5.83
N ARG A 72 13.67 19.60 -4.54
CA ARG A 72 14.10 18.30 -4.02
C ARG A 72 13.27 17.16 -4.58
N VAL A 73 11.96 17.34 -4.67
CA VAL A 73 11.04 16.36 -5.24
C VAL A 73 11.34 16.14 -6.73
N GLU A 74 11.52 17.21 -7.50
CA GLU A 74 11.81 17.10 -8.93
C GLU A 74 13.18 16.45 -9.21
N LEU A 75 14.20 16.82 -8.44
CA LEU A 75 15.51 16.16 -8.52
C LEU A 75 15.39 14.68 -8.17
N GLY A 76 14.74 14.35 -7.05
CA GLY A 76 14.54 12.98 -6.61
C GLY A 76 13.77 12.13 -7.62
N LYS A 77 12.73 12.71 -8.24
CA LYS A 77 12.00 12.06 -9.32
C LYS A 77 12.91 11.71 -10.50
N LYS A 78 13.77 12.63 -10.94
CA LYS A 78 14.71 12.35 -12.04
C LYS A 78 15.69 11.24 -11.65
N LEU A 79 16.29 11.30 -10.47
CA LEU A 79 17.19 10.26 -9.96
C LEU A 79 16.51 8.88 -9.88
N PHE A 80 15.30 8.83 -9.37
CA PHE A 80 14.53 7.58 -9.22
C PHE A 80 14.26 6.88 -10.57
N PHE A 81 14.11 7.64 -11.64
CA PHE A 81 13.82 7.13 -12.99
C PHE A 81 15.04 7.06 -13.91
N ASP A 82 16.23 7.42 -13.45
CA ASP A 82 17.41 7.46 -14.30
C ASP A 82 18.19 6.13 -14.29
N PRO A 83 18.21 5.39 -15.41
CA PRO A 83 18.92 4.11 -15.47
C PRO A 83 20.43 4.26 -15.38
N ARG A 84 20.99 5.45 -15.61
CA ARG A 84 22.43 5.74 -15.50
C ARG A 84 22.93 5.67 -14.04
N LEU A 85 22.00 5.49 -13.07
CA LEU A 85 22.32 5.23 -11.67
C LEU A 85 22.60 3.75 -11.38
N SER A 86 22.61 2.87 -12.40
CA SER A 86 23.07 1.48 -12.27
C SER A 86 24.41 1.26 -12.93
N GLY A 87 25.14 0.23 -12.49
CA GLY A 87 26.49 -0.06 -12.96
C GLY A 87 26.59 -0.37 -14.46
N ASP A 88 25.52 -0.88 -15.08
CA ASP A 88 25.42 -1.18 -16.50
C ASP A 88 24.53 -0.17 -17.29
N GLY A 89 23.96 0.83 -16.61
CA GLY A 89 23.13 1.86 -17.23
C GLY A 89 21.74 1.41 -17.66
N ASN A 90 21.26 0.25 -17.22
CA ASN A 90 20.02 -0.37 -17.71
C ASN A 90 18.90 -0.39 -16.67
N MET A 91 19.17 -0.08 -15.41
CA MET A 91 18.19 -0.16 -14.31
C MET A 91 18.10 1.14 -13.54
N SER A 92 16.90 1.46 -13.12
CA SER A 92 16.63 2.55 -12.18
C SER A 92 15.79 2.00 -11.01
N CYS A 93 15.52 2.82 -9.98
CA CYS A 93 14.58 2.44 -8.92
C CYS A 93 13.22 2.03 -9.50
N ALA A 94 12.77 2.73 -10.56
CA ALA A 94 11.52 2.42 -11.23
C ALA A 94 11.50 1.07 -11.97
N SER A 95 12.64 0.39 -12.14
CA SER A 95 12.68 -0.98 -12.69
C SER A 95 12.06 -2.00 -11.74
N CYS A 96 12.23 -1.78 -10.42
CA CYS A 96 11.63 -2.61 -9.36
C CYS A 96 10.41 -1.95 -8.71
N HIS A 97 10.21 -0.63 -8.92
CA HIS A 97 9.15 0.15 -8.32
C HIS A 97 8.38 0.95 -9.38
N SER A 98 7.73 0.22 -10.30
CA SER A 98 6.98 0.82 -11.41
C SER A 98 5.68 1.48 -10.95
N PRO A 99 5.42 2.75 -11.31
CA PRO A 99 4.14 3.40 -11.00
C PRO A 99 2.93 2.70 -11.64
N LEU A 100 3.14 1.89 -12.68
CA LEU A 100 2.09 1.14 -13.37
C LEU A 100 1.77 -0.20 -12.68
N LEU A 101 2.60 -0.65 -11.74
CA LEU A 101 2.47 -1.91 -11.02
C LEU A 101 2.35 -1.69 -9.51
N GLY A 102 1.64 -0.63 -9.10
CA GLY A 102 1.47 -0.31 -7.69
C GLY A 102 2.78 0.09 -7.00
N TRP A 103 3.74 0.66 -7.71
CA TRP A 103 5.08 0.99 -7.22
C TRP A 103 5.85 -0.24 -6.69
N SER A 104 5.61 -1.38 -7.30
CA SER A 104 6.30 -2.66 -7.16
C SER A 104 6.71 -3.15 -8.55
N ASP A 105 7.18 -4.39 -8.71
CA ASP A 105 7.53 -4.98 -10.00
C ASP A 105 6.56 -6.08 -10.48
N GLY A 106 5.61 -6.48 -9.63
CA GLY A 106 4.66 -7.54 -9.94
C GLY A 106 5.29 -8.94 -10.03
N LEU A 107 6.50 -9.12 -9.52
CA LEU A 107 7.22 -10.39 -9.52
C LEU A 107 7.21 -11.06 -8.14
N SER A 108 7.31 -12.38 -8.10
CA SER A 108 7.43 -13.11 -6.82
C SER A 108 8.68 -12.72 -6.06
N THR A 109 9.79 -12.53 -6.76
CA THR A 109 11.02 -11.91 -6.24
C THR A 109 11.58 -10.97 -7.27
N GLY A 110 12.24 -9.90 -6.84
CA GLY A 110 12.78 -8.87 -7.72
C GLY A 110 13.85 -9.40 -8.67
N LYS A 111 14.18 -8.61 -9.70
CA LYS A 111 15.27 -8.88 -10.62
C LYS A 111 16.24 -7.71 -10.64
N GLY A 112 17.51 -7.98 -10.38
CA GLY A 112 18.59 -7.03 -10.46
C GLY A 112 19.33 -7.03 -11.80
N VAL A 113 20.51 -6.40 -11.80
CA VAL A 113 21.40 -6.34 -12.98
C VAL A 113 21.62 -7.73 -13.58
N LYS A 114 21.75 -7.77 -14.92
CA LYS A 114 21.91 -9.01 -15.68
C LYS A 114 20.79 -10.04 -15.40
N SER A 115 19.60 -9.57 -15.02
CA SER A 115 18.43 -10.41 -14.68
C SER A 115 18.69 -11.37 -13.51
N MET A 116 19.59 -11.05 -12.60
CA MET A 116 19.80 -11.82 -11.37
C MET A 116 18.52 -11.84 -10.55
N ILE A 117 18.10 -13.05 -10.16
CA ILE A 117 16.91 -13.23 -9.32
C ILE A 117 17.29 -12.87 -7.87
N LEU A 118 16.51 -11.99 -7.26
CA LEU A 118 16.66 -11.60 -5.87
C LEU A 118 15.91 -12.56 -4.94
N ASP A 119 16.28 -12.57 -3.66
CA ASP A 119 15.68 -13.50 -2.69
C ASP A 119 14.30 -13.06 -2.20
N ARG A 120 13.95 -11.78 -2.41
CA ARG A 120 12.71 -11.18 -1.87
C ARG A 120 11.94 -10.40 -2.92
N ALA A 121 10.62 -10.33 -2.74
CA ALA A 121 9.74 -9.47 -3.52
C ALA A 121 10.09 -7.99 -3.33
N SER A 122 9.95 -7.20 -4.39
CA SER A 122 10.07 -5.73 -4.34
C SER A 122 8.82 -5.15 -3.66
N PRO A 123 8.93 -4.54 -2.45
CA PRO A 123 7.77 -3.97 -1.78
C PRO A 123 7.32 -2.69 -2.51
N THR A 124 6.05 -2.34 -2.35
CA THR A 124 5.56 -1.06 -2.86
C THR A 124 6.23 0.14 -2.20
N VAL A 125 6.41 1.22 -2.95
CA VAL A 125 6.82 2.54 -2.43
C VAL A 125 5.61 3.34 -1.88
N PHE A 126 4.38 2.94 -2.18
CA PHE A 126 3.21 3.61 -1.62
C PHE A 126 3.29 3.72 -0.10
N ASN A 127 3.13 4.95 0.39
CA ASN A 127 3.05 5.27 1.81
C ASN A 127 4.26 4.86 2.66
N THR A 128 5.40 4.52 2.06
CA THR A 128 6.63 4.18 2.81
C THR A 128 7.13 5.33 3.68
N ALA A 129 6.76 6.56 3.34
CA ALA A 129 7.05 7.74 4.15
C ALA A 129 6.41 7.74 5.55
N TYR A 130 5.35 6.95 5.75
CA TYR A 130 4.72 6.76 7.07
C TYR A 130 5.29 5.58 7.86
N ASN A 131 6.20 4.82 7.25
CA ASN A 131 6.91 3.75 7.96
C ASN A 131 8.04 4.34 8.79
N ASN A 132 8.23 3.81 10.00
CA ASN A 132 9.34 4.19 10.87
C ASN A 132 10.59 3.34 10.66
N ILE A 133 10.52 2.34 9.76
CA ILE A 133 11.62 1.45 9.39
C ILE A 133 11.38 0.91 7.98
N GLN A 134 12.45 0.70 7.20
CA GLN A 134 12.38 0.28 5.81
C GLN A 134 12.98 -1.13 5.62
N MET A 135 12.69 -1.76 4.48
CA MET A 135 13.05 -3.12 4.07
C MET A 135 12.26 -4.21 4.83
N TRP A 136 12.14 -5.40 4.23
CA TRP A 136 11.45 -6.54 4.84
C TRP A 136 12.02 -6.97 6.20
N ASP A 137 13.32 -6.83 6.40
CA ASP A 137 14.03 -7.16 7.64
C ASP A 137 14.30 -5.95 8.55
N GLY A 138 13.88 -4.76 8.14
CA GLY A 138 14.03 -3.53 8.91
C GLY A 138 15.49 -3.11 9.10
N ARG A 139 16.37 -3.39 8.14
CA ARG A 139 17.79 -3.02 8.22
C ARG A 139 18.06 -1.53 7.97
N LYS A 140 17.05 -0.78 7.49
CA LYS A 140 17.15 0.65 7.15
C LYS A 140 16.19 1.48 7.99
N LYS A 141 16.67 2.60 8.55
CA LYS A 141 15.96 3.40 9.56
C LYS A 141 15.05 4.48 8.96
N SER A 142 15.32 4.91 7.75
CA SER A 142 14.54 5.95 7.04
C SER A 142 14.61 5.72 5.53
N LEU A 143 13.88 6.52 4.76
CA LEU A 143 13.97 6.53 3.29
C LEU A 143 15.37 6.99 2.83
N GLU A 144 15.95 7.99 3.49
CA GLU A 144 17.32 8.46 3.22
C GLU A 144 18.35 7.35 3.43
N ASP A 145 18.26 6.59 4.52
CA ASP A 145 19.14 5.45 4.78
C ASP A 145 18.96 4.32 3.77
N GLN A 146 17.74 4.16 3.24
CA GLN A 146 17.40 3.10 2.29
C GLN A 146 17.92 3.39 0.88
N ALA A 147 17.84 4.65 0.41
CA ALA A 147 17.95 5.01 -1.00
C ALA A 147 19.27 4.57 -1.68
N MET A 148 20.42 4.62 -0.97
CA MET A 148 21.70 4.19 -1.53
C MET A 148 21.87 2.67 -1.56
N GLY A 149 21.19 1.94 -0.67
CA GLY A 149 21.38 0.49 -0.53
C GLY A 149 21.22 -0.31 -1.82
N PRO A 150 20.11 -0.22 -2.54
CA PRO A 150 19.91 -0.91 -3.82
C PRO A 150 20.90 -0.49 -4.92
N MET A 151 21.32 0.78 -4.94
CA MET A 151 22.30 1.24 -5.91
C MET A 151 23.66 0.57 -5.71
N GLU A 152 24.12 0.41 -4.48
CA GLU A 152 25.39 -0.21 -4.11
C GLU A 152 25.37 -1.73 -4.17
N ALA A 153 24.19 -2.35 -3.96
CA ALA A 153 24.07 -3.81 -3.94
C ALA A 153 24.45 -4.45 -5.28
N THR A 154 25.45 -5.31 -5.25
CA THR A 154 26.02 -5.96 -6.45
C THR A 154 25.02 -6.82 -7.23
N VAL A 155 24.00 -7.32 -6.57
CA VAL A 155 22.93 -8.14 -7.16
C VAL A 155 21.71 -7.30 -7.59
N GLU A 156 21.61 -6.03 -7.16
CA GLU A 156 20.52 -5.12 -7.52
C GLU A 156 20.96 -4.16 -8.63
N MET A 157 21.47 -2.98 -8.32
CA MET A 157 21.88 -1.98 -9.35
C MET A 157 23.40 -1.94 -9.59
N ASN A 158 24.20 -2.52 -8.71
CA ASN A 158 25.67 -2.70 -8.83
C ASN A 158 26.42 -1.41 -9.23
N MET A 159 26.06 -0.26 -8.67
CA MET A 159 26.68 1.03 -8.96
C MET A 159 27.90 1.27 -8.05
N ASP A 160 29.02 1.63 -8.68
CA ASP A 160 30.15 2.22 -7.97
C ASP A 160 29.83 3.68 -7.62
N THR A 161 29.70 3.98 -6.33
CA THR A 161 29.30 5.30 -5.85
C THR A 161 30.31 6.40 -6.19
N GLN A 162 31.61 6.09 -6.29
CA GLN A 162 32.63 7.06 -6.70
C GLN A 162 32.44 7.46 -8.17
N LYS A 163 32.14 6.48 -9.02
CA LYS A 163 31.79 6.73 -10.43
C LYS A 163 30.50 7.51 -10.56
N LEU A 164 29.49 7.17 -9.76
CA LEU A 164 28.21 7.88 -9.73
C LEU A 164 28.39 9.36 -9.41
N PHE A 165 29.08 9.69 -8.30
CA PHE A 165 29.24 11.08 -7.89
C PHE A 165 30.13 11.86 -8.86
N LYS A 166 31.16 11.24 -9.43
CA LYS A 166 31.98 11.85 -10.49
C LYS A 166 31.12 12.18 -11.70
N TRP A 167 30.24 11.26 -12.13
CA TRP A 167 29.37 11.45 -13.28
C TRP A 167 28.31 12.55 -13.00
N LEU A 168 27.65 12.53 -11.84
CA LEU A 168 26.68 13.56 -11.44
C LEU A 168 27.30 14.95 -11.41
N ASN A 169 28.51 15.07 -10.84
CA ASN A 169 29.27 16.33 -10.83
C ASN A 169 29.74 16.79 -12.22
N GLY A 170 29.97 15.86 -13.16
CA GLY A 170 30.31 16.16 -14.55
C GLY A 170 29.10 16.56 -15.41
N ASN A 171 27.89 16.23 -14.98
CA ASN A 171 26.66 16.48 -15.77
C ASN A 171 26.08 17.86 -15.41
N GLU A 172 26.09 18.82 -16.36
CA GLU A 172 25.63 20.20 -16.14
C GLU A 172 24.16 20.26 -15.69
N GLY A 173 23.29 19.43 -16.30
CA GLY A 173 21.88 19.41 -15.96
C GLY A 173 21.63 18.93 -14.53
N TYR A 174 22.35 17.90 -14.06
CA TYR A 174 22.26 17.47 -12.67
C TYR A 174 22.87 18.49 -11.69
N ARG A 175 24.03 19.07 -11.99
CA ARG A 175 24.59 20.14 -11.16
C ARG A 175 23.59 21.27 -10.91
N ALA A 176 22.99 21.79 -11.99
CA ALA A 176 21.99 22.84 -11.86
C ALA A 176 20.78 22.46 -10.99
N LEU A 177 20.34 21.19 -11.07
CA LEU A 177 19.24 20.69 -10.23
C LEU A 177 19.67 20.53 -8.77
N PHE A 178 20.88 20.04 -8.50
CA PHE A 178 21.42 19.93 -7.14
C PHE A 178 21.63 21.31 -6.53
N ASP A 179 22.15 22.29 -7.27
CA ASP A 179 22.31 23.68 -6.80
C ASP A 179 20.99 24.32 -6.40
N GLN A 180 19.89 24.01 -7.10
CA GLN A 180 18.55 24.47 -6.74
C GLN A 180 17.98 23.73 -5.52
N ALA A 181 18.20 22.42 -5.42
CA ALA A 181 17.62 21.58 -4.37
C ALA A 181 18.42 21.67 -3.06
N TYR A 182 19.73 21.78 -3.12
CA TYR A 182 20.68 21.77 -2.01
C TYR A 182 21.77 22.83 -2.18
N PRO A 183 21.45 24.15 -2.15
CA PRO A 183 22.41 25.23 -2.40
C PRO A 183 23.65 25.11 -1.53
N GLY A 184 24.85 25.14 -2.15
CA GLY A 184 26.13 25.09 -1.46
C GLY A 184 26.47 23.73 -0.81
N LYS A 185 25.73 22.67 -1.11
CA LYS A 185 26.03 21.31 -0.65
C LYS A 185 26.74 20.51 -1.75
N PRO A 186 27.61 19.55 -1.39
CA PRO A 186 28.23 18.66 -2.37
C PRO A 186 27.17 17.70 -2.97
N ILE A 187 27.48 17.17 -4.15
CA ILE A 187 26.75 16.04 -4.74
C ILE A 187 27.43 14.76 -4.24
N ASP A 188 26.81 14.14 -3.24
CA ASP A 188 27.29 12.97 -2.52
C ASP A 188 26.13 12.04 -2.11
N ALA A 189 26.44 11.02 -1.31
CA ALA A 189 25.45 10.06 -0.84
C ALA A 189 24.31 10.72 -0.05
N ASP A 190 24.61 11.75 0.76
CA ASP A 190 23.59 12.42 1.57
C ASP A 190 22.60 13.20 0.69
N SER A 191 23.11 14.04 -0.23
CA SER A 191 22.26 14.85 -1.10
C SER A 191 21.44 13.99 -2.11
N VAL A 192 22.03 12.92 -2.64
CA VAL A 192 21.35 11.95 -3.52
C VAL A 192 20.24 11.23 -2.78
N SER A 193 20.54 10.67 -1.59
CA SER A 193 19.56 9.96 -0.76
C SER A 193 18.39 10.86 -0.35
N LYS A 194 18.68 12.07 0.08
CA LYS A 194 17.68 13.06 0.49
C LYS A 194 16.77 13.47 -0.66
N ALA A 195 17.30 13.60 -1.87
CA ALA A 195 16.50 13.91 -3.05
C ALA A 195 15.55 12.75 -3.39
N ILE A 196 16.04 11.52 -3.47
CA ILE A 196 15.24 10.33 -3.75
C ILE A 196 14.13 10.18 -2.69
N ALA A 197 14.48 10.26 -1.41
CA ALA A 197 13.53 10.21 -0.29
C ALA A 197 12.47 11.32 -0.35
N SER A 198 12.84 12.52 -0.81
CA SER A 198 11.88 13.63 -1.00
C SER A 198 10.84 13.30 -2.07
N PHE A 199 11.24 12.64 -3.15
CA PHE A 199 10.32 12.17 -4.17
C PHE A 199 9.43 11.03 -3.65
N GLU A 200 10.00 10.02 -2.99
CA GLU A 200 9.24 8.88 -2.44
C GLU A 200 8.15 9.32 -1.47
N ARG A 201 8.37 10.43 -0.72
CA ARG A 201 7.34 11.05 0.14
C ARG A 201 6.15 11.61 -0.62
N THR A 202 6.23 11.78 -1.92
CA THR A 202 5.09 12.17 -2.76
C THR A 202 4.25 10.99 -3.23
N VAL A 203 4.75 9.77 -3.07
CA VAL A 203 4.06 8.53 -3.48
C VAL A 203 3.07 8.13 -2.37
N VAL A 204 1.95 8.85 -2.32
CA VAL A 204 0.94 8.71 -1.26
C VAL A 204 -0.39 8.23 -1.84
N SER A 205 -0.95 7.20 -1.20
CA SER A 205 -2.31 6.72 -1.38
C SER A 205 -3.13 7.04 -0.13
N ASN A 206 -4.06 8.01 -0.24
CA ASN A 206 -4.89 8.52 0.85
C ASN A 206 -6.28 8.99 0.38
N SER A 207 -6.76 8.47 -0.75
CA SER A 207 -8.07 8.85 -1.32
C SER A 207 -8.89 7.63 -1.74
N SER A 208 -8.62 6.49 -1.10
CA SER A 208 -9.34 5.23 -1.32
C SER A 208 -10.83 5.35 -0.93
N PRO A 209 -11.70 4.42 -1.35
CA PRO A 209 -13.06 4.34 -0.86
C PRO A 209 -13.16 4.35 0.67
N PHE A 210 -12.24 3.66 1.35
CA PHE A 210 -12.16 3.66 2.81
C PHE A 210 -11.84 5.05 3.38
N ASP A 211 -10.87 5.77 2.79
CA ASP A 211 -10.54 7.14 3.24
C ASP A 211 -11.73 8.07 3.11
N GLN A 212 -12.42 8.02 1.97
CA GLN A 212 -13.62 8.83 1.71
C GLN A 212 -14.76 8.50 2.69
N TRP A 213 -14.89 7.21 3.05
CA TRP A 213 -15.89 6.77 4.01
C TRP A 213 -15.55 7.25 5.42
N VAL A 214 -14.30 7.18 5.83
CA VAL A 214 -13.81 7.74 7.10
C VAL A 214 -14.03 9.26 7.16
N GLU A 215 -13.97 9.95 6.03
CA GLU A 215 -14.23 11.40 5.89
C GLU A 215 -15.73 11.73 5.79
N GLY A 216 -16.63 10.76 5.81
CA GLY A 216 -18.08 10.95 5.90
C GLY A 216 -18.87 10.74 4.60
N LYS A 217 -18.23 10.29 3.52
CA LYS A 217 -18.94 9.97 2.28
C LYS A 217 -19.62 8.61 2.41
N LYS A 218 -20.94 8.60 2.63
CA LYS A 218 -21.73 7.41 2.96
C LYS A 218 -21.66 6.30 1.91
N ASP A 219 -21.62 6.68 0.63
CA ASP A 219 -21.67 5.77 -0.52
C ASP A 219 -20.28 5.30 -0.98
N ALA A 220 -19.21 5.68 -0.27
CA ALA A 220 -17.85 5.38 -0.70
C ALA A 220 -17.50 3.91 -0.54
N MET A 221 -18.11 3.21 0.42
CA MET A 221 -17.93 1.78 0.63
C MET A 221 -19.25 1.02 0.49
N SER A 222 -19.18 -0.18 -0.08
CA SER A 222 -20.29 -1.12 -0.12
C SER A 222 -20.54 -1.75 1.26
N ALA A 223 -21.72 -2.36 1.45
CA ALA A 223 -22.04 -3.09 2.66
C ALA A 223 -21.04 -4.22 2.95
N ASP A 224 -20.59 -4.95 1.93
CA ASP A 224 -19.61 -6.03 2.10
C ASP A 224 -18.21 -5.52 2.45
N GLN A 225 -17.80 -4.37 1.92
CA GLN A 225 -16.56 -3.70 2.33
C GLN A 225 -16.60 -3.26 3.78
N ILE A 226 -17.74 -2.73 4.25
CA ILE A 226 -17.93 -2.34 5.66
C ILE A 226 -17.92 -3.57 6.58
N LYS A 227 -18.60 -4.67 6.20
CA LYS A 227 -18.54 -5.93 6.93
C LYS A 227 -17.12 -6.52 6.96
N GLY A 228 -16.39 -6.43 5.84
CA GLY A 228 -14.99 -6.83 5.75
C GLY A 228 -14.10 -6.03 6.71
N PHE A 229 -14.31 -4.72 6.84
CA PHE A 229 -13.63 -3.90 7.83
C PHE A 229 -13.97 -4.33 9.27
N ALA A 230 -15.25 -4.63 9.55
CA ALA A 230 -15.67 -5.17 10.84
C ALA A 230 -14.90 -6.44 11.21
N LEU A 231 -14.82 -7.40 10.26
CA LEU A 231 -14.07 -8.65 10.45
C LEU A 231 -12.57 -8.40 10.65
N PHE A 232 -12.01 -7.45 9.91
CA PHE A 232 -10.59 -7.09 9.95
C PHE A 232 -10.16 -6.58 11.32
N ILE A 233 -11.01 -5.77 11.99
CA ILE A 233 -10.70 -5.17 13.30
C ILE A 233 -11.14 -6.01 14.50
N ASP A 234 -12.05 -6.97 14.32
CA ASP A 234 -12.60 -7.79 15.42
C ASP A 234 -11.58 -8.85 15.87
N PRO A 235 -11.08 -8.77 17.14
CA PRO A 235 -10.12 -9.74 17.69
C PRO A 235 -10.69 -11.16 17.85
N LYS A 236 -12.01 -11.32 17.79
CA LYS A 236 -12.71 -12.62 17.86
C LYS A 236 -12.96 -13.23 16.49
N LYS A 237 -12.70 -12.49 15.41
CA LYS A 237 -12.87 -12.89 14.03
C LYS A 237 -11.52 -12.95 13.30
N ALA A 238 -11.28 -12.11 12.29
CA ALA A 238 -10.06 -12.16 11.50
C ALA A 238 -8.84 -11.56 12.21
N ASN A 239 -9.05 -10.60 13.12
CA ASN A 239 -7.99 -10.00 13.95
C ASN A 239 -6.79 -9.44 13.16
N CYS A 240 -6.98 -9.02 11.92
CA CYS A 240 -5.91 -8.52 11.06
C CYS A 240 -5.28 -7.24 11.62
N ALA A 241 -6.09 -6.42 12.30
CA ALA A 241 -5.66 -5.18 12.95
C ALA A 241 -4.70 -5.40 14.13
N SER A 242 -4.46 -6.65 14.57
CA SER A 242 -3.41 -6.94 15.57
C SER A 242 -1.99 -6.67 15.06
N CYS A 243 -1.80 -6.64 13.74
CA CYS A 243 -0.56 -6.30 13.06
C CYS A 243 -0.77 -5.14 12.06
N HIS A 244 -1.88 -5.15 11.35
CA HIS A 244 -2.22 -4.13 10.34
C HIS A 244 -3.08 -3.02 10.95
N ALA A 245 -2.57 -2.35 12.00
CA ALA A 245 -3.25 -1.30 12.74
C ALA A 245 -2.94 0.12 12.22
N GLY A 246 -3.73 1.08 12.70
CA GLY A 246 -3.52 2.51 12.49
C GLY A 246 -3.72 2.99 11.05
N PRO A 247 -3.40 4.27 10.81
CA PRO A 247 -3.72 4.94 9.55
C PRO A 247 -3.09 4.32 8.31
N ASN A 248 -1.87 3.78 8.45
CA ASN A 248 -1.14 3.13 7.34
C ASN A 248 -1.30 1.61 7.33
N PHE A 249 -2.20 1.05 8.15
CA PHE A 249 -2.45 -0.40 8.22
C PHE A 249 -1.18 -1.23 8.39
N THR A 250 -0.32 -0.81 9.31
CA THR A 250 0.90 -1.50 9.73
C THR A 250 1.31 -1.06 11.13
N ASP A 251 1.75 -2.00 11.96
CA ASP A 251 2.38 -1.74 13.26
C ASP A 251 3.89 -1.46 13.14
N ASN A 252 4.46 -1.56 11.92
CA ASN A 252 5.89 -1.52 11.65
C ASN A 252 6.72 -2.53 12.47
N SER A 253 6.09 -3.54 13.04
CA SER A 253 6.72 -4.61 13.82
C SER A 253 7.07 -5.80 12.93
N PHE A 254 7.62 -6.86 13.55
CA PHE A 254 8.14 -8.02 12.85
C PHE A 254 7.44 -9.28 13.29
N HIS A 255 6.89 -10.04 12.33
CA HIS A 255 6.10 -11.22 12.58
C HIS A 255 6.55 -12.39 11.71
N ASN A 256 6.68 -13.57 12.31
CA ASN A 256 6.81 -14.82 11.57
C ASN A 256 5.40 -15.35 11.29
N LEU A 257 5.04 -15.40 10.02
CA LEU A 257 3.73 -15.85 9.55
C LEU A 257 3.68 -17.36 9.29
N GLY A 258 4.84 -18.05 9.35
CA GLY A 258 4.92 -19.48 9.07
C GLY A 258 4.73 -19.82 7.60
N LEU A 259 5.33 -19.06 6.68
CA LEU A 259 5.35 -19.37 5.25
C LEU A 259 6.05 -20.73 5.01
N ALA A 260 5.68 -21.42 3.93
CA ALA A 260 6.31 -22.69 3.54
C ALA A 260 7.82 -22.54 3.31
N SER A 261 8.27 -21.38 2.83
CA SER A 261 9.68 -21.06 2.62
C SER A 261 10.50 -21.11 3.92
N PHE A 262 9.90 -20.81 5.07
CA PHE A 262 10.57 -20.89 6.38
C PHE A 262 10.86 -22.34 6.82
N GLY A 263 10.19 -23.32 6.26
CA GLY A 263 10.43 -24.74 6.52
C GLY A 263 11.54 -25.39 5.65
N LYS A 264 12.16 -24.63 4.74
CA LYS A 264 13.23 -25.12 3.87
C LYS A 264 14.55 -25.24 4.63
N GLU A 265 15.53 -25.97 4.06
CA GLU A 265 16.85 -26.21 4.67
C GLU A 265 17.61 -24.91 4.99
N ASN A 266 17.59 -23.93 4.08
CA ASN A 266 18.24 -22.62 4.27
C ASN A 266 17.20 -21.51 4.14
N PRO A 267 16.34 -21.30 5.18
CA PRO A 267 15.29 -20.31 5.09
C PRO A 267 15.83 -18.89 5.24
N ASP A 268 15.12 -17.93 4.65
CA ASP A 268 15.35 -16.53 4.98
C ASP A 268 14.95 -16.27 6.44
N LEU A 269 15.92 -15.85 7.24
CA LEU A 269 15.72 -15.63 8.68
C LEU A 269 15.13 -14.25 9.01
N GLY A 270 14.93 -13.40 8.01
CA GLY A 270 14.29 -12.09 8.15
C GLY A 270 14.99 -11.20 9.19
N ARG A 271 14.23 -10.67 10.13
CA ARG A 271 14.72 -9.76 11.18
C ARG A 271 15.84 -10.36 12.03
N TYR A 272 15.87 -11.66 12.20
CA TYR A 272 16.93 -12.35 12.98
C TYR A 272 18.32 -12.07 12.41
N ALA A 273 18.47 -11.95 11.09
CA ALA A 273 19.75 -11.64 10.46
C ALA A 273 20.30 -10.25 10.88
N GLN A 274 19.41 -9.31 11.24
CA GLN A 274 19.77 -7.98 11.70
C GLN A 274 19.84 -7.87 13.22
N ARG A 275 19.06 -8.67 13.92
CA ARG A 275 18.97 -8.72 15.37
C ARG A 275 18.79 -10.17 15.82
N PRO A 276 19.84 -10.84 16.28
CA PRO A 276 19.83 -12.30 16.56
C PRO A 276 19.11 -12.63 17.87
N VAL A 277 17.80 -12.37 17.92
CA VAL A 277 16.89 -12.76 19.00
C VAL A 277 16.03 -13.91 18.49
N ALA A 278 15.97 -15.03 19.21
CA ALA A 278 15.34 -16.28 18.77
C ALA A 278 13.89 -16.09 18.28
N SER A 279 13.09 -15.23 18.95
CA SER A 279 11.71 -14.93 18.56
C SER A 279 11.59 -14.18 17.22
N LEU A 280 12.70 -13.67 16.67
CA LEU A 280 12.72 -12.94 15.40
C LEU A 280 13.12 -13.80 14.19
N LYS A 281 13.38 -15.10 14.38
CA LYS A 281 13.67 -16.01 13.28
C LYS A 281 12.45 -16.15 12.36
N GLY A 282 12.66 -15.86 11.07
CA GLY A 282 11.61 -15.89 10.05
C GLY A 282 10.58 -14.76 10.19
N ALA A 283 10.88 -13.74 10.99
CA ALA A 283 10.02 -12.58 11.17
C ALA A 283 10.37 -11.48 10.16
N PHE A 284 9.34 -10.93 9.52
CA PHE A 284 9.44 -9.84 8.55
C PHE A 284 8.56 -8.67 8.97
N LYS A 285 8.92 -7.46 8.52
CA LYS A 285 8.17 -6.25 8.82
C LYS A 285 6.76 -6.34 8.24
N THR A 286 5.76 -5.99 9.04
CA THR A 286 4.38 -5.83 8.57
C THR A 286 4.32 -4.79 7.46
N PRO A 287 3.93 -5.14 6.21
CA PRO A 287 3.72 -4.14 5.16
C PRO A 287 2.39 -3.40 5.39
N THR A 288 2.22 -2.26 4.73
CA THR A 288 0.91 -1.62 4.63
C THR A 288 -0.08 -2.52 3.87
N VAL A 289 -1.36 -2.47 4.24
CA VAL A 289 -2.45 -3.08 3.43
C VAL A 289 -3.01 -2.09 2.39
N ARG A 290 -2.65 -0.80 2.51
CA ARG A 290 -3.03 0.18 1.49
C ARG A 290 -2.42 -0.20 0.16
N GLU A 291 -3.20 -0.11 -0.92
CA GLU A 291 -2.83 -0.51 -2.28
C GLU A 291 -2.54 -2.01 -2.47
N ALA A 292 -2.80 -2.86 -1.47
CA ALA A 292 -2.50 -4.29 -1.58
C ALA A 292 -3.18 -4.95 -2.79
N ALA A 293 -4.38 -4.51 -3.18
CA ALA A 293 -5.06 -5.03 -4.38
C ALA A 293 -4.28 -4.80 -5.70
N ASN A 294 -3.30 -3.88 -5.70
CA ASN A 294 -2.51 -3.50 -6.87
C ASN A 294 -1.06 -4.01 -6.80
N THR A 295 -0.68 -4.78 -5.78
CA THR A 295 0.72 -5.13 -5.49
C THR A 295 0.97 -6.64 -5.33
N ALA A 296 0.13 -7.45 -5.97
CA ALA A 296 0.40 -8.89 -6.07
C ALA A 296 1.72 -9.16 -6.83
N PRO A 297 2.42 -10.26 -6.54
CA PRO A 297 2.14 -11.27 -5.53
C PRO A 297 2.55 -10.85 -4.11
N TYR A 298 2.07 -11.57 -3.10
CA TYR A 298 2.15 -11.19 -1.68
C TYR A 298 3.22 -11.98 -0.92
N PHE A 299 3.53 -11.48 0.28
CA PHE A 299 4.62 -11.89 1.16
C PHE A 299 6.00 -11.50 0.62
N HIS A 300 7.03 -11.68 1.47
CA HIS A 300 8.41 -11.36 1.10
C HIS A 300 8.98 -12.30 0.01
N ASP A 301 8.38 -13.47 -0.18
CA ASP A 301 8.77 -14.50 -1.16
C ASP A 301 7.79 -14.61 -2.34
N GLY A 302 6.77 -13.75 -2.38
CA GLY A 302 5.76 -13.74 -3.44
C GLY A 302 4.93 -15.02 -3.54
N SER A 303 4.78 -15.78 -2.45
CA SER A 303 4.18 -17.11 -2.47
C SER A 303 2.65 -17.12 -2.58
N ALA A 304 1.94 -16.02 -2.34
CA ALA A 304 0.51 -15.88 -2.62
C ALA A 304 0.29 -14.95 -3.82
N ARG A 305 -0.53 -15.39 -4.77
CA ARG A 305 -0.75 -14.69 -6.06
C ARG A 305 -1.98 -13.82 -6.07
N THR A 306 -2.96 -14.13 -5.24
CA THR A 306 -4.25 -13.42 -5.16
C THR A 306 -4.57 -13.06 -3.70
N LEU A 307 -5.51 -12.12 -3.50
CA LEU A 307 -5.99 -11.78 -2.17
C LEU A 307 -6.75 -12.94 -1.53
N GLU A 308 -7.40 -13.77 -2.32
CA GLU A 308 -8.09 -14.97 -1.84
C GLU A 308 -7.08 -15.97 -1.26
N GLU A 309 -5.99 -16.25 -1.98
CA GLU A 309 -4.90 -17.11 -1.50
C GLU A 309 -4.26 -16.55 -0.22
N LEU A 310 -4.09 -15.23 -0.15
CA LEU A 310 -3.58 -14.53 1.02
C LEU A 310 -4.51 -14.69 2.23
N VAL A 311 -5.81 -14.42 2.08
CA VAL A 311 -6.80 -14.57 3.15
C VAL A 311 -6.90 -16.04 3.59
N ASP A 312 -6.85 -16.97 2.66
CA ASP A 312 -6.87 -18.42 2.91
C ASP A 312 -5.65 -18.88 3.72
N PHE A 313 -4.46 -18.34 3.40
CA PHE A 313 -3.24 -18.58 4.18
C PHE A 313 -3.38 -18.10 5.63
N TYR A 314 -3.90 -16.89 5.84
CA TYR A 314 -4.14 -16.37 7.19
C TYR A 314 -5.21 -17.17 7.93
N ALA A 315 -6.28 -17.59 7.25
CA ALA A 315 -7.32 -18.44 7.82
C ALA A 315 -6.78 -19.77 8.34
N LYS A 316 -5.80 -20.37 7.66
CA LYS A 316 -5.08 -21.58 8.10
C LYS A 316 -4.09 -21.33 9.25
N GLY A 317 -3.86 -20.07 9.63
CA GLY A 317 -2.92 -19.70 10.69
C GLY A 317 -1.46 -20.04 10.35
N GLY A 318 -1.07 -19.95 9.07
CA GLY A 318 0.26 -20.28 8.57
C GLY A 318 0.48 -21.77 8.32
N ILE A 319 1.57 -22.12 7.66
CA ILE A 319 1.95 -23.51 7.28
C ILE A 319 2.95 -24.08 8.29
N VAL A 320 4.06 -23.37 8.50
CA VAL A 320 5.12 -23.77 9.44
C VAL A 320 4.81 -23.23 10.82
N LYS A 321 4.56 -24.10 11.78
CA LYS A 321 4.09 -23.69 13.12
C LYS A 321 5.24 -23.38 14.10
N THR A 322 6.51 -23.55 13.67
CA THR A 322 7.67 -23.26 14.51
C THR A 322 7.93 -21.76 14.59
N ASN A 323 8.15 -21.23 15.79
CA ASN A 323 8.44 -19.83 16.07
C ASN A 323 7.40 -18.85 15.48
N LEU A 324 6.14 -19.31 15.40
CA LEU A 324 5.03 -18.54 14.82
C LEU A 324 4.70 -17.33 15.69
N SER A 325 4.34 -16.20 15.07
CA SER A 325 3.84 -15.04 15.79
C SER A 325 2.57 -15.38 16.57
N LYS A 326 2.44 -14.85 17.81
CA LYS A 326 1.31 -15.14 18.70
C LYS A 326 -0.06 -14.78 18.12
N SER A 327 -0.09 -13.80 17.21
CA SER A 327 -1.30 -13.36 16.52
C SER A 327 -1.71 -14.31 15.39
N MET A 328 -0.82 -15.16 14.90
CA MET A 328 -1.12 -16.15 13.87
C MET A 328 -1.84 -17.34 14.49
N LYS A 329 -3.13 -17.43 14.21
CA LYS A 329 -4.03 -18.49 14.69
C LYS A 329 -4.91 -18.94 13.54
N GLU A 330 -5.41 -20.15 13.60
CA GLU A 330 -6.45 -20.62 12.71
C GLU A 330 -7.75 -19.83 12.95
N LEU A 331 -8.35 -19.34 11.86
CA LEU A 331 -9.54 -18.52 11.89
C LEU A 331 -10.75 -19.32 11.39
N GLN A 332 -11.86 -19.18 12.07
CA GLN A 332 -13.14 -19.77 11.66
C GLN A 332 -13.89 -18.75 10.80
N LEU A 333 -13.54 -18.66 9.50
CA LEU A 333 -14.19 -17.78 8.54
C LEU A 333 -15.08 -18.59 7.57
N THR A 334 -16.28 -18.09 7.33
CA THR A 334 -17.10 -18.58 6.23
C THR A 334 -16.54 -18.09 4.89
N LYS A 335 -16.99 -18.68 3.79
CA LYS A 335 -16.64 -18.22 2.44
C LYS A 335 -17.08 -16.77 2.20
N GLU A 336 -18.24 -16.38 2.74
CA GLU A 336 -18.75 -15.01 2.66
C GLU A 336 -17.85 -14.04 3.44
N GLU A 337 -17.48 -14.37 4.67
CA GLU A 337 -16.58 -13.55 5.50
C GLU A 337 -15.20 -13.38 4.82
N SER A 338 -14.66 -14.44 4.21
CA SER A 338 -13.41 -14.34 3.45
C SER A 338 -13.56 -13.41 2.24
N ALA A 339 -14.65 -13.48 1.49
CA ALA A 339 -14.94 -12.59 0.38
C ALA A 339 -15.11 -11.13 0.84
N GLN A 340 -15.75 -10.90 2.00
CA GLN A 340 -15.90 -9.57 2.59
C GLN A 340 -14.56 -8.96 3.01
N LEU A 341 -13.64 -9.77 3.57
CA LEU A 341 -12.27 -9.31 3.85
C LEU A 341 -11.53 -8.90 2.58
N VAL A 342 -11.61 -9.69 1.52
CA VAL A 342 -11.04 -9.35 0.21
C VAL A 342 -11.66 -8.06 -0.32
N ALA A 343 -12.98 -7.91 -0.25
CA ALA A 343 -13.69 -6.69 -0.66
C ALA A 343 -13.20 -5.46 0.13
N PHE A 344 -12.97 -5.60 1.42
CA PHE A 344 -12.40 -4.53 2.24
C PHE A 344 -10.98 -4.16 1.81
N ILE A 345 -10.10 -5.14 1.55
CA ILE A 345 -8.74 -4.86 1.08
C ILE A 345 -8.78 -4.07 -0.24
N HIS A 346 -9.69 -4.40 -1.16
CA HIS A 346 -9.91 -3.60 -2.37
C HIS A 346 -10.33 -2.15 -2.07
N ALA A 347 -11.10 -1.90 -1.00
CA ALA A 347 -11.51 -0.56 -0.60
C ALA A 347 -10.34 0.30 -0.07
N LEU A 348 -9.17 -0.28 0.16
CA LEU A 348 -7.96 0.44 0.59
C LEU A 348 -7.08 0.93 -0.57
N SER A 349 -7.51 0.72 -1.82
CA SER A 349 -6.79 1.20 -3.00
C SER A 349 -7.42 2.49 -3.53
N SER A 350 -6.58 3.50 -3.74
CA SER A 350 -6.98 4.78 -4.32
C SER A 350 -7.18 4.65 -5.83
N PRO A 351 -8.05 5.47 -6.43
CA PRO A 351 -8.14 5.56 -7.89
C PRO A 351 -6.77 5.86 -8.51
N ALA A 352 -6.41 5.12 -9.56
CA ALA A 352 -5.15 5.32 -10.25
C ALA A 352 -5.03 6.76 -10.76
N LYS A 353 -3.90 7.40 -10.47
CA LYS A 353 -3.57 8.74 -10.98
C LYS A 353 -2.62 8.61 -12.16
N PRO A 354 -2.81 9.38 -13.25
CA PRO A 354 -1.84 9.44 -14.34
C PRO A 354 -0.46 9.81 -13.80
N PHE A 355 0.56 9.07 -14.18
CA PHE A 355 1.94 9.37 -13.83
C PHE A 355 2.72 9.81 -15.08
N VAL A 356 3.34 11.00 -15.00
CA VAL A 356 4.15 11.54 -16.08
C VAL A 356 5.62 11.27 -15.76
N LEU A 357 6.28 10.52 -16.64
CA LEU A 357 7.72 10.26 -16.53
C LEU A 357 8.52 11.57 -16.62
N PRO A 358 9.61 11.70 -15.85
CA PRO A 358 10.45 12.89 -15.92
C PRO A 358 11.26 12.91 -17.21
N VAL A 359 11.55 14.12 -17.72
CA VAL A 359 12.59 14.33 -18.73
C VAL A 359 13.92 14.39 -17.99
N LEU A 360 14.81 13.47 -18.34
CA LEU A 360 16.12 13.36 -17.70
C LEU A 360 17.10 14.41 -18.25
N PRO A 361 18.04 14.93 -17.44
CA PRO A 361 19.13 15.78 -17.90
C PRO A 361 20.00 15.03 -18.93
N ARG A 362 20.44 15.74 -19.96
CA ARG A 362 21.33 15.21 -21.01
C ARG A 362 22.77 15.13 -20.54
#